data_9a9e0196f61e3d3c6095142581d678e9
#
_entry.id   9a9e0196f61e3d3c6095142581d678e9
#
_cell.length_a   1.000
_cell.length_b   1.000
_cell.length_c   1.000
_cell.angle_alpha   90.00
_cell.angle_beta   90.00
_cell.angle_gamma   90.00
#
_symmetry.space_group_name_H-M   'P 1'
#
loop_
_entity.id
_entity.type
_entity.pdbx_description
1 polymer ?
#
loop_
_entity_poly.entity_id
_entity_poly.type
_entity_poly.pdbx_seq_one_letter_code
_entity_poly.pdbx_strand_id
1 'polypeptide(L)'
;LAADVVAVPDRVATFDMDGTLWAEMPIYTQNAFLRDRIEALAVDRPELRATEPFASVLATDGDALLSLDEADWEAVTAATQVGVTIEDYVSTAAEWLATAKHPRFDRPYTDLVYQPMLELMAHLRANGFRTFIVSGSGQEFMRAFADATFGVAPEQV
;
A
#
# COMPACT_ATOMS: atom_id res chain seq x y z
N LEU A 1 16.41 10.60 -36.41
CA LEU A 1 15.70 9.73 -35.41
C LEU A 1 16.53 9.46 -34.14
N ALA A 2 17.83 9.79 -34.10
CA ALA A 2 18.66 9.57 -32.90
C ALA A 2 18.67 10.75 -31.91
N ALA A 3 18.05 11.89 -32.24
CA ALA A 3 18.11 13.11 -31.43
C ALA A 3 17.05 13.18 -30.30
N ASP A 4 16.06 12.28 -30.31
CA ASP A 4 14.92 12.30 -29.37
C ASP A 4 14.95 11.15 -28.37
N VAL A 5 16.07 10.48 -28.20
CA VAL A 5 16.20 9.37 -27.23
C VAL A 5 16.72 9.92 -25.91
N VAL A 6 15.97 9.71 -24.83
CA VAL A 6 16.40 10.07 -23.47
C VAL A 6 17.71 9.36 -23.14
N ALA A 7 18.72 10.12 -22.69
CA ALA A 7 20.01 9.55 -22.28
C ALA A 7 19.84 8.58 -21.11
N VAL A 8 20.64 7.52 -21.07
CA VAL A 8 20.49 6.46 -20.04
C VAL A 8 20.46 7.00 -18.61
N PRO A 9 21.31 7.98 -18.20
CA PRO A 9 21.25 8.55 -16.85
C PRO A 9 19.93 9.23 -16.49
N ASP A 10 19.20 9.71 -17.50
CA ASP A 10 17.96 10.48 -17.36
C ASP A 10 16.70 9.61 -17.52
N ARG A 11 16.87 8.30 -17.80
CA ARG A 11 15.75 7.38 -17.94
C ARG A 11 15.14 7.05 -16.60
N VAL A 12 14.01 7.68 -16.32
CA VAL A 12 13.18 7.46 -15.14
C VAL A 12 11.76 7.10 -15.58
N ALA A 13 11.16 6.12 -14.93
CA ALA A 13 9.75 5.79 -15.07
C ALA A 13 9.10 5.69 -13.69
N THR A 14 7.99 6.39 -13.52
CA THR A 14 7.21 6.39 -12.29
C THR A 14 5.88 5.70 -12.50
N PHE A 15 5.44 4.96 -11.52
CA PHE A 15 4.18 4.21 -11.52
C PHE A 15 3.39 4.57 -10.28
N ASP A 16 2.11 4.82 -10.44
CA ASP A 16 1.18 4.73 -9.34
C ASP A 16 0.96 3.25 -8.97
N MET A 17 0.40 2.98 -7.79
CA MET A 17 0.27 1.63 -7.29
C MET A 17 -1.16 1.12 -7.40
N ASP A 18 -2.09 1.71 -6.63
CA ASP A 18 -3.46 1.23 -6.55
C ASP A 18 -4.21 1.48 -7.87
N GLY A 19 -4.80 0.43 -8.46
CA GLY A 19 -5.44 0.49 -9.77
C GLY A 19 -4.49 0.57 -10.96
N THR A 20 -3.17 0.68 -10.73
CA THR A 20 -2.14 0.75 -11.78
C THR A 20 -1.25 -0.49 -11.79
N LEU A 21 -0.66 -0.87 -10.67
CA LEU A 21 0.20 -2.04 -10.55
C LEU A 21 -0.54 -3.27 -10.02
N TRP A 22 -1.55 -3.06 -9.20
CA TRP A 22 -2.42 -4.11 -8.67
C TRP A 22 -3.88 -3.65 -8.54
N ALA A 23 -4.78 -4.59 -8.20
CA ALA A 23 -6.20 -4.32 -8.02
C ALA A 23 -6.45 -3.43 -6.79
N GLU A 24 -7.34 -2.44 -6.94
CA GLU A 24 -7.70 -1.46 -5.91
C GLU A 24 -9.07 -1.68 -5.28
N MET A 25 -9.97 -2.42 -5.98
CA MET A 25 -11.37 -2.55 -5.57
C MET A 25 -11.68 -3.94 -4.97
N PRO A 26 -12.55 -4.05 -3.95
CA PRO A 26 -13.52 -3.05 -3.49
C PRO A 26 -12.95 -2.01 -2.53
N ILE A 27 -11.79 -2.22 -1.97
CA ILE A 27 -11.12 -1.33 -1.01
C ILE A 27 -9.62 -1.32 -1.28
N TYR A 28 -8.98 -0.17 -1.13
CA TYR A 28 -7.52 -0.06 -1.22
C TYR A 28 -6.84 -0.98 -0.21
N THR A 29 -5.78 -1.64 -0.65
CA THR A 29 -5.09 -2.65 0.19
C THR A 29 -4.60 -2.06 1.51
N GLN A 30 -4.08 -0.83 1.51
CA GLN A 30 -3.68 -0.17 2.75
C GLN A 30 -4.86 0.10 3.68
N ASN A 31 -6.04 0.43 3.15
CA ASN A 31 -7.23 0.65 3.96
C ASN A 31 -7.70 -0.66 4.63
N ALA A 32 -7.63 -1.77 3.91
CA ALA A 32 -7.91 -3.08 4.50
C ALA A 32 -6.91 -3.41 5.64
N PHE A 33 -5.62 -3.14 5.43
CA PHE A 33 -4.60 -3.28 6.46
C PHE A 33 -4.87 -2.40 7.68
N LEU A 34 -5.17 -1.11 7.49
CA LEU A 34 -5.46 -0.18 8.60
C LEU A 34 -6.70 -0.60 9.37
N ARG A 35 -7.76 -1.03 8.69
CA ARG A 35 -8.96 -1.55 9.33
C ARG A 35 -8.64 -2.74 10.24
N ASP A 36 -7.89 -3.72 9.73
CA ASP A 36 -7.51 -4.91 10.50
C ASP A 36 -6.55 -4.55 11.66
N ARG A 37 -5.70 -3.55 11.50
CA ARG A 37 -4.89 -3.00 12.60
C ARG A 37 -5.76 -2.38 13.69
N ILE A 38 -6.78 -1.59 13.33
CA ILE A 38 -7.72 -1.01 14.29
C ILE A 38 -8.51 -2.11 15.00
N GLU A 39 -8.95 -3.15 14.27
CA GLU A 39 -9.64 -4.30 14.87
C GLU A 39 -8.75 -5.01 15.90
N ALA A 40 -7.47 -5.23 15.59
CA ALA A 40 -6.52 -5.83 16.52
C ALA A 40 -6.29 -4.94 17.76
N LEU A 41 -6.13 -3.63 17.57
CA LEU A 41 -5.97 -2.68 18.67
C LEU A 41 -7.21 -2.60 19.56
N ALA A 42 -8.41 -2.78 19.00
CA ALA A 42 -9.67 -2.75 19.74
C ALA A 42 -9.87 -3.97 20.68
N VAL A 43 -8.99 -4.96 20.64
CA VAL A 43 -8.95 -6.05 21.62
C VAL A 43 -8.48 -5.52 22.98
N ASP A 44 -7.41 -4.73 22.98
CA ASP A 44 -6.81 -4.14 24.18
C ASP A 44 -7.42 -2.77 24.54
N ARG A 45 -8.02 -2.11 23.55
CA ARG A 45 -8.65 -0.78 23.66
C ARG A 45 -10.09 -0.82 23.16
N PRO A 46 -11.02 -1.47 23.89
CA PRO A 46 -12.40 -1.68 23.43
C PRO A 46 -13.18 -0.38 23.20
N GLU A 47 -12.76 0.73 23.78
CA GLU A 47 -13.33 2.06 23.54
C GLU A 47 -13.27 2.49 22.07
N LEU A 48 -12.29 1.98 21.29
CA LEU A 48 -12.20 2.27 19.86
C LEU A 48 -13.45 1.85 19.08
N ARG A 49 -14.16 0.80 19.54
CA ARG A 49 -15.41 0.35 18.90
C ARG A 49 -16.58 1.32 19.07
N ALA A 50 -16.46 2.29 19.97
CA ALA A 50 -17.49 3.28 20.27
C ALA A 50 -17.03 4.72 20.05
N THR A 51 -15.81 4.91 19.53
CA THR A 51 -15.21 6.23 19.31
C THR A 51 -14.98 6.46 17.81
N GLU A 52 -15.45 7.59 17.29
CA GLU A 52 -15.14 7.98 15.90
C GLU A 52 -13.68 8.45 15.78
N PRO A 53 -13.03 8.22 14.61
CA PRO A 53 -13.56 7.56 13.39
C PRO A 53 -13.50 6.03 13.41
N PHE A 54 -12.95 5.42 14.46
CA PHE A 54 -12.69 3.97 14.53
C PHE A 54 -13.96 3.14 14.49
N ALA A 55 -15.04 3.61 15.13
CA ALA A 55 -16.32 2.92 15.12
C ALA A 55 -16.87 2.78 13.67
N SER A 56 -16.83 3.85 12.90
CA SER A 56 -17.24 3.85 11.49
C SER A 56 -16.35 2.97 10.61
N VAL A 57 -15.03 3.01 10.81
CA VAL A 57 -14.07 2.16 10.07
C VAL A 57 -14.35 0.69 10.32
N LEU A 58 -14.61 0.30 11.57
CA LEU A 58 -14.88 -1.10 11.92
C LEU A 58 -16.25 -1.57 11.45
N ALA A 59 -17.25 -0.66 11.37
CA ALA A 59 -18.61 -1.02 10.95
C ALA A 59 -18.77 -1.20 9.44
N THR A 60 -17.87 -0.64 8.62
CA THR A 60 -18.02 -0.53 7.15
C THR A 60 -17.00 -1.35 6.36
N ASP A 61 -16.38 -2.36 6.95
CA ASP A 61 -15.28 -3.13 6.32
C ASP A 61 -14.15 -2.25 5.75
N GLY A 62 -13.99 -1.04 6.31
CA GLY A 62 -12.97 -0.09 5.92
C GLY A 62 -13.38 0.94 4.86
N ASP A 63 -14.58 0.86 4.29
CA ASP A 63 -15.04 1.84 3.29
C ASP A 63 -15.07 3.27 3.86
N ALA A 64 -15.31 3.43 5.16
CA ALA A 64 -15.26 4.73 5.83
C ALA A 64 -13.90 5.42 5.69
N LEU A 65 -12.81 4.66 5.56
CA LEU A 65 -11.46 5.21 5.32
C LEU A 65 -11.36 6.04 4.03
N LEU A 66 -12.24 5.80 3.05
CA LEU A 66 -12.27 6.56 1.78
C LEU A 66 -12.84 7.97 1.94
N SER A 67 -13.55 8.25 3.03
CA SER A 67 -14.26 9.51 3.27
C SER A 67 -13.81 10.24 4.53
N LEU A 68 -12.72 9.81 5.17
CA LEU A 68 -12.17 10.47 6.35
C LEU A 68 -11.67 11.87 5.98
N ASP A 69 -11.94 12.83 6.85
CA ASP A 69 -11.29 14.13 6.77
C ASP A 69 -9.86 14.09 7.34
N GLU A 70 -9.16 15.23 7.28
CA GLU A 70 -7.76 15.32 7.71
C GLU A 70 -7.58 14.97 9.21
N ALA A 71 -8.49 15.40 10.07
CA ALA A 71 -8.42 15.14 11.51
C ALA A 71 -8.65 13.67 11.83
N ASP A 72 -9.58 13.03 11.14
CA ASP A 72 -9.88 11.61 11.26
C ASP A 72 -8.72 10.74 10.76
N TRP A 73 -8.10 11.12 9.63
CA TRP A 73 -6.89 10.47 9.14
C TRP A 73 -5.73 10.60 10.12
N GLU A 74 -5.54 11.77 10.73
CA GLU A 74 -4.53 11.99 11.78
C GLU A 74 -4.80 11.06 12.98
N ALA A 75 -6.06 10.92 13.42
CA ALA A 75 -6.44 10.04 14.51
C ALA A 75 -6.15 8.56 14.18
N VAL A 76 -6.49 8.09 12.98
CA VAL A 76 -6.19 6.72 12.51
C VAL A 76 -4.68 6.46 12.46
N THR A 77 -3.93 7.40 11.90
CA THR A 77 -2.46 7.33 11.81
C THR A 77 -1.85 7.29 13.21
N ALA A 78 -2.27 8.19 14.09
CA ALA A 78 -1.78 8.22 15.47
C ALA A 78 -2.06 6.90 16.19
N ALA A 79 -3.25 6.35 16.07
CA ALA A 79 -3.63 5.11 16.72
C ALA A 79 -2.83 3.89 16.25
N THR A 80 -2.46 3.86 14.96
CA THR A 80 -1.83 2.69 14.32
C THR A 80 -0.31 2.78 14.21
N GLN A 81 0.28 3.98 14.33
CA GLN A 81 1.71 4.20 14.06
C GLN A 81 2.47 4.85 15.23
N VAL A 82 1.82 5.66 16.09
CA VAL A 82 2.53 6.31 17.20
C VAL A 82 3.05 5.28 18.19
N GLY A 83 4.35 5.39 18.50
CA GLY A 83 5.04 4.44 19.39
C GLY A 83 5.49 3.14 18.72
N VAL A 84 5.28 3.00 17.40
CA VAL A 84 5.76 1.87 16.60
C VAL A 84 7.01 2.33 15.83
N THR A 85 8.07 1.53 15.80
CA THR A 85 9.24 1.81 14.96
C THR A 85 8.90 1.58 13.49
N ILE A 86 9.68 2.18 12.57
CA ILE A 86 9.52 1.93 11.13
C ILE A 86 9.68 0.44 10.82
N GLU A 87 10.69 -0.20 11.41
CA GLU A 87 10.96 -1.61 11.24
C GLU A 87 9.79 -2.49 11.69
N ASP A 88 9.21 -2.19 12.85
CA ASP A 88 8.05 -2.93 13.38
C ASP A 88 6.81 -2.71 12.52
N TYR A 89 6.60 -1.49 12.01
CA TYR A 89 5.48 -1.20 11.12
C TYR A 89 5.59 -1.97 9.80
N VAL A 90 6.77 -1.94 9.16
CA VAL A 90 7.06 -2.66 7.91
C VAL A 90 6.89 -4.17 8.13
N SER A 91 7.43 -4.72 9.25
CA SER A 91 7.26 -6.14 9.59
C SER A 91 5.79 -6.52 9.76
N THR A 92 5.03 -5.71 10.49
CA THR A 92 3.59 -5.93 10.70
C THR A 92 2.82 -5.90 9.39
N ALA A 93 3.14 -4.97 8.48
CA ALA A 93 2.52 -4.90 7.16
C ALA A 93 2.87 -6.13 6.31
N ALA A 94 4.12 -6.57 6.33
CA ALA A 94 4.56 -7.76 5.61
C ALA A 94 3.89 -9.03 6.15
N GLU A 95 3.80 -9.21 7.46
CA GLU A 95 3.12 -10.34 8.10
C GLU A 95 1.63 -10.36 7.75
N TRP A 96 0.97 -9.21 7.75
CA TRP A 96 -0.42 -9.09 7.33
C TRP A 96 -0.60 -9.49 5.86
N LEU A 97 0.23 -8.95 4.96
CA LEU A 97 0.19 -9.27 3.52
C LEU A 97 0.44 -10.75 3.23
N ALA A 98 1.22 -11.44 4.06
CA ALA A 98 1.48 -12.87 3.91
C ALA A 98 0.24 -13.74 4.19
N THR A 99 -0.73 -13.24 4.93
CA THR A 99 -1.91 -14.00 5.36
C THR A 99 -3.24 -13.42 4.86
N ALA A 100 -3.31 -12.11 4.67
CA ALA A 100 -4.52 -11.41 4.25
C ALA A 100 -4.89 -11.75 2.81
N LYS A 101 -6.20 -11.92 2.59
CA LYS A 101 -6.75 -12.22 1.29
C LYS A 101 -7.74 -11.16 0.86
N HIS A 102 -7.69 -10.87 -0.42
CA HIS A 102 -8.64 -9.97 -1.05
C HIS A 102 -10.07 -10.53 -0.97
N PRO A 103 -11.06 -9.75 -0.49
CA PRO A 103 -12.39 -10.28 -0.16
C PRO A 103 -13.15 -10.83 -1.37
N ARG A 104 -12.90 -10.30 -2.58
CA ARG A 104 -13.57 -10.75 -3.81
C ARG A 104 -12.93 -11.97 -4.43
N PHE A 105 -11.59 -12.10 -4.35
CA PHE A 105 -10.85 -13.11 -5.13
C PHE A 105 -10.33 -14.26 -4.27
N ASP A 106 -10.41 -14.16 -2.93
CA ASP A 106 -9.84 -15.14 -1.97
C ASP A 106 -8.38 -15.51 -2.26
N ARG A 107 -7.60 -14.51 -2.71
CA ARG A 107 -6.17 -14.62 -3.03
C ARG A 107 -5.38 -13.57 -2.26
N PRO A 108 -4.10 -13.82 -1.95
CA PRO A 108 -3.22 -12.79 -1.41
C PRO A 108 -3.27 -11.51 -2.24
N TYR A 109 -3.22 -10.35 -1.59
CA TYR A 109 -3.21 -9.07 -2.31
C TYR A 109 -2.02 -8.97 -3.28
N THR A 110 -0.86 -9.50 -2.89
CA THR A 110 0.35 -9.54 -3.71
C THR A 110 0.25 -10.42 -4.96
N ASP A 111 -0.79 -11.26 -5.05
CA ASP A 111 -1.09 -12.06 -6.25
C ASP A 111 -2.01 -11.32 -7.25
N LEU A 112 -2.54 -10.16 -6.87
CA LEU A 112 -3.50 -9.41 -7.69
C LEU A 112 -2.82 -8.31 -8.51
N VAL A 113 -1.57 -8.52 -8.85
CA VAL A 113 -0.76 -7.65 -9.69
C VAL A 113 -1.19 -7.75 -11.16
N TYR A 114 -1.08 -6.66 -11.88
CA TYR A 114 -1.34 -6.66 -13.31
C TYR A 114 -0.11 -7.15 -14.08
N GLN A 115 -0.20 -8.36 -14.62
CA GLN A 115 0.88 -8.99 -15.35
C GLN A 115 1.49 -8.10 -16.46
N PRO A 116 0.70 -7.37 -17.28
CA PRO A 116 1.27 -6.47 -18.28
C PRO A 116 2.15 -5.36 -17.68
N MET A 117 1.86 -4.93 -16.45
CA MET A 117 2.65 -3.90 -15.77
C MET A 117 3.98 -4.45 -15.26
N LEU A 118 4.01 -5.69 -14.75
CA LEU A 118 5.26 -6.37 -14.40
C LEU A 118 6.18 -6.51 -15.62
N GLU A 119 5.61 -6.88 -16.76
CA GLU A 119 6.34 -7.02 -18.03
C GLU A 119 6.85 -5.66 -18.52
N LEU A 120 6.04 -4.59 -18.43
CA LEU A 120 6.44 -3.24 -18.78
C LEU A 120 7.59 -2.75 -17.89
N MET A 121 7.49 -2.95 -16.57
CA MET A 121 8.55 -2.56 -15.63
C MET A 121 9.85 -3.32 -15.91
N ALA A 122 9.75 -4.63 -16.18
CA ALA A 122 10.91 -5.45 -16.55
C ALA A 122 11.53 -4.98 -17.89
N HIS A 123 10.71 -4.67 -18.90
CA HIS A 123 11.15 -4.15 -20.17
C HIS A 123 11.86 -2.80 -20.02
N LEU A 124 11.30 -1.89 -19.24
CA LEU A 124 11.90 -0.58 -18.99
C LEU A 124 13.26 -0.71 -18.31
N ARG A 125 13.37 -1.54 -17.26
CA ARG A 125 14.66 -1.81 -16.59
C ARG A 125 15.69 -2.41 -17.53
N ALA A 126 15.30 -3.35 -18.39
CA ALA A 126 16.17 -3.93 -19.40
C ALA A 126 16.68 -2.90 -20.43
N ASN A 127 15.96 -1.78 -20.59
CA ASN A 127 16.33 -0.66 -21.43
C ASN A 127 16.95 0.51 -20.65
N GLY A 128 17.43 0.28 -19.43
CA GLY A 128 18.18 1.24 -18.63
C GLY A 128 17.33 2.30 -17.92
N PHE A 129 16.02 2.09 -17.77
CA PHE A 129 15.18 2.95 -16.95
C PHE A 129 15.29 2.55 -15.47
N ARG A 130 15.35 3.55 -14.60
CA ARG A 130 15.08 3.40 -13.18
C ARG A 130 13.58 3.49 -12.95
N THR A 131 13.00 2.51 -12.27
CA THR A 131 11.56 2.46 -11.99
C THR A 131 11.30 2.87 -10.54
N PHE A 132 10.30 3.73 -10.34
CA PHE A 132 9.88 4.23 -9.03
C PHE A 132 8.38 4.00 -8.84
N ILE A 133 7.94 3.78 -7.61
CA ILE A 133 6.54 3.84 -7.23
C ILE A 133 6.28 5.20 -6.58
N VAL A 134 5.26 5.91 -7.07
CA VAL A 134 4.80 7.20 -6.53
C VAL A 134 3.29 7.11 -6.36
N SER A 135 2.82 7.00 -5.13
CA SER A 135 1.42 6.74 -4.81
C SER A 135 0.97 7.56 -3.60
N GLY A 136 -0.34 7.72 -3.46
CA GLY A 136 -0.96 8.26 -2.25
C GLY A 136 -0.94 7.30 -1.05
N SER A 137 -0.61 6.03 -1.25
CA SER A 137 -0.45 5.04 -0.18
C SER A 137 0.79 5.34 0.67
N GLY A 138 0.75 4.94 1.94
CA GLY A 138 1.85 5.18 2.88
C GLY A 138 3.15 4.50 2.44
N GLN A 139 4.24 5.27 2.44
CA GLN A 139 5.55 4.83 1.96
C GLN A 139 6.02 3.55 2.65
N GLU A 140 5.94 3.48 3.98
CA GLU A 140 6.42 2.33 4.75
C GLU A 140 5.54 1.09 4.54
N PHE A 141 4.24 1.27 4.28
CA PHE A 141 3.37 0.18 3.87
C PHE A 141 3.83 -0.41 2.53
N MET A 142 4.09 0.45 1.54
CA MET A 142 4.56 0.02 0.21
C MET A 142 5.93 -0.67 0.27
N ARG A 143 6.84 -0.18 1.09
CA ARG A 143 8.18 -0.76 1.30
C ARG A 143 8.15 -2.19 1.83
N ALA A 144 7.07 -2.58 2.51
CA ALA A 144 6.91 -3.94 3.03
C ALA A 144 6.85 -5.01 1.92
N PHE A 145 6.51 -4.65 0.69
CA PHE A 145 6.31 -5.62 -0.39
C PHE A 145 6.83 -5.20 -1.77
N ALA A 146 7.18 -3.92 -1.98
CA ALA A 146 7.50 -3.40 -3.30
C ALA A 146 8.69 -4.11 -3.97
N ASP A 147 9.73 -4.46 -3.21
CA ASP A 147 10.88 -5.17 -3.74
C ASP A 147 10.50 -6.60 -4.14
N ALA A 148 9.90 -7.36 -3.25
CA ALA A 148 9.51 -8.75 -3.52
C ALA A 148 8.47 -8.89 -4.65
N THR A 149 7.55 -7.91 -4.77
CA THR A 149 6.42 -8.00 -5.70
C THR A 149 6.74 -7.37 -7.05
N PHE A 150 7.41 -6.23 -7.07
CA PHE A 150 7.63 -5.41 -8.28
C PHE A 150 9.10 -5.25 -8.64
N GLY A 151 10.04 -5.70 -7.79
CA GLY A 151 11.47 -5.47 -7.95
C GLY A 151 11.83 -3.99 -7.84
N VAL A 152 11.14 -3.24 -6.98
CA VAL A 152 11.37 -1.81 -6.70
C VAL A 152 11.95 -1.69 -5.30
N ALA A 153 13.21 -1.26 -5.23
CA ALA A 153 13.93 -1.14 -3.97
C ALA A 153 13.31 -0.07 -3.05
N PRO A 154 13.46 -0.16 -1.72
CA PRO A 154 12.83 0.77 -0.77
C PRO A 154 13.13 2.25 -1.03
N GLU A 155 14.30 2.58 -1.56
CA GLU A 155 14.68 3.96 -1.93
C GLU A 155 14.03 4.46 -3.22
N GLN A 156 13.29 3.59 -3.91
CA GLN A 156 12.54 3.90 -5.13
C GLN A 156 11.02 3.97 -4.89
N VAL A 157 10.64 3.95 -3.61
CA VAL A 157 9.24 4.06 -3.17
C VAL A 157 9.03 5.40 -2.47
#